data_332aabe4f8570cee08a5e1ea8914fed0
#
_entry.id   332aabe4f8570cee08a5e1ea8914fed0
#
_cell.length_a   1.000
_cell.length_b   1.000
_cell.length_c   1.000
_cell.angle_alpha   90.00
_cell.angle_beta   90.00
_cell.angle_gamma   90.00
#
_symmetry.space_group_name_H-M   'P 1'
#
loop_
_entity.id
_entity.type
_entity.pdbx_description
1 polymer ?
#
loop_
_entity_poly.entity_id
_entity_poly.type
_entity_poly.pdbx_seq_one_letter_code
_entity_poly.pdbx_strand_id
1 'polypeptide(L)'
;MAQQSNDVYAALALSRFGLGADHNGIASIQSDPRGALLEEITERFVPVPVGPQLQSTSDLLVALYAFQEQRKEARQQVATATPPPDKPAQAPQQGPQLPAAMTAQPAAHQPATQEMAVAITKVIEKLEKPSTTYLPQEILMAEVDARFNGTIRQPLIGFGERLAMFWANHFSVATSKSEECHILAGAFEREAIRPHVFGRFADMLLAVETHPAMLGYLDNQQSIGPNSKANANKKRGLNENLARETLELHTLGVNGGYTQTDVTTLAKIITGWTVARAEGKLGTPGTFVFNAGAHEPGDQTLLGLTYADNGVGQGREALRDLARHPATAQHLATKLVRHFIADVPPPALVQTVSATFTKTDGDLSAVYRALLGDRKSVV
;
A
#
# COMPACT_ATOMS: atom_id res chain seq x y z
N MET A 1 -33.69 -8.75 -33.86
CA MET A 1 -32.23 -8.77 -34.09
C MET A 1 -31.55 -7.54 -33.50
N ALA A 2 -31.98 -6.30 -33.74
CA ALA A 2 -31.35 -5.10 -33.16
C ALA A 2 -31.41 -5.07 -31.61
N GLN A 3 -32.54 -5.42 -31.01
CA GLN A 3 -32.74 -5.48 -29.57
C GLN A 3 -31.79 -6.48 -28.89
N GLN A 4 -31.66 -7.71 -29.44
CA GLN A 4 -30.76 -8.72 -28.93
C GLN A 4 -29.27 -8.30 -29.03
N SER A 5 -28.92 -7.47 -30.03
CA SER A 5 -27.57 -6.90 -30.15
C SER A 5 -27.29 -5.90 -29.03
N ASN A 6 -28.25 -5.02 -28.71
CA ASN A 6 -28.10 -4.02 -27.65
C ASN A 6 -28.01 -4.63 -26.26
N ASP A 7 -28.76 -5.69 -25.97
CA ASP A 7 -28.69 -6.40 -24.70
C ASP A 7 -27.29 -7.05 -24.49
N VAL A 8 -26.70 -7.60 -25.56
CA VAL A 8 -25.34 -8.14 -25.53
C VAL A 8 -24.31 -7.05 -25.24
N TYR A 9 -24.46 -5.89 -25.90
CA TYR A 9 -23.56 -4.76 -25.65
C TYR A 9 -23.70 -4.20 -24.24
N ALA A 10 -24.92 -4.07 -23.72
CA ALA A 10 -25.15 -3.66 -22.34
C ALA A 10 -24.54 -4.66 -21.34
N ALA A 11 -24.71 -5.96 -21.57
CA ALA A 11 -24.10 -7.00 -20.73
C ALA A 11 -22.57 -6.95 -20.78
N LEU A 12 -21.96 -6.71 -21.95
CA LEU A 12 -20.53 -6.52 -22.11
C LEU A 12 -20.02 -5.28 -21.38
N ALA A 13 -20.73 -4.15 -21.46
CA ALA A 13 -20.38 -2.92 -20.75
C ALA A 13 -20.36 -3.14 -19.23
N LEU A 14 -21.42 -3.73 -18.69
CA LEU A 14 -21.55 -4.02 -17.27
C LEU A 14 -20.51 -5.03 -16.76
N SER A 15 -20.16 -6.03 -17.53
CA SER A 15 -19.23 -7.09 -17.11
C SER A 15 -17.76 -6.70 -17.26
N ARG A 16 -17.39 -5.97 -18.32
CA ARG A 16 -16.01 -5.58 -18.60
C ARG A 16 -15.58 -4.32 -17.85
N PHE A 17 -16.45 -3.32 -17.85
CA PHE A 17 -16.16 -1.99 -17.30
C PHE A 17 -16.80 -1.75 -15.95
N GLY A 18 -17.79 -2.55 -15.56
CA GLY A 18 -18.46 -2.51 -14.29
C GLY A 18 -18.18 -3.73 -13.41
N LEU A 19 -19.05 -3.94 -12.46
CA LEU A 19 -19.01 -5.03 -11.48
C LEU A 19 -20.01 -6.16 -11.80
N GLY A 20 -20.59 -6.12 -12.98
CA GLY A 20 -21.63 -7.03 -13.44
C GLY A 20 -23.01 -6.36 -13.47
N ALA A 21 -23.98 -7.05 -14.07
CA ALA A 21 -25.34 -6.58 -14.15
C ALA A 21 -26.12 -6.89 -12.86
N ASP A 22 -26.80 -5.90 -12.30
CA ASP A 22 -27.91 -6.15 -11.39
C ASP A 22 -29.18 -6.54 -12.19
N HIS A 23 -30.29 -6.79 -11.51
CA HIS A 23 -31.55 -7.24 -12.12
C HIS A 23 -32.14 -6.27 -13.15
N ASN A 24 -31.79 -4.97 -13.11
CA ASN A 24 -32.24 -3.93 -14.05
C ASN A 24 -31.08 -3.36 -14.90
N GLY A 25 -29.84 -3.70 -14.63
CA GLY A 25 -28.65 -3.07 -15.19
C GLY A 25 -28.63 -3.14 -16.73
N ILE A 26 -28.98 -4.28 -17.34
CA ILE A 26 -29.03 -4.39 -18.81
C ILE A 26 -30.08 -3.43 -19.38
N ALA A 27 -31.29 -3.44 -18.83
CA ALA A 27 -32.40 -2.60 -19.32
C ALA A 27 -32.09 -1.09 -19.19
N SER A 28 -31.36 -0.70 -18.14
CA SER A 28 -31.05 0.70 -17.87
C SER A 28 -30.08 1.36 -18.85
N ILE A 29 -29.18 0.58 -19.46
CA ILE A 29 -28.16 1.09 -20.40
C ILE A 29 -28.29 0.54 -21.82
N GLN A 30 -29.26 -0.34 -22.11
CA GLN A 30 -29.38 -1.00 -23.41
C GLN A 30 -29.57 -0.06 -24.61
N SER A 31 -30.10 1.16 -24.38
CA SER A 31 -30.28 2.15 -25.46
C SER A 31 -28.95 2.73 -25.94
N ASP A 32 -27.99 2.96 -25.05
CA ASP A 32 -26.65 3.47 -25.34
C ASP A 32 -25.63 3.05 -24.27
N PRO A 33 -25.15 1.80 -24.26
CA PRO A 33 -24.21 1.32 -23.26
C PRO A 33 -22.89 2.10 -23.24
N ARG A 34 -22.46 2.58 -24.41
CA ARG A 34 -21.23 3.35 -24.55
C ARG A 34 -21.40 4.77 -24.05
N GLY A 35 -22.53 5.42 -24.35
CA GLY A 35 -22.86 6.74 -23.82
C GLY A 35 -22.88 6.74 -22.30
N ALA A 36 -23.49 5.72 -21.69
CA ALA A 36 -23.49 5.54 -20.24
C ALA A 36 -22.06 5.45 -19.64
N LEU A 37 -21.13 4.71 -20.26
CA LEU A 37 -19.73 4.68 -19.86
C LEU A 37 -19.03 6.04 -19.99
N LEU A 38 -19.30 6.77 -21.09
CA LEU A 38 -18.72 8.09 -21.33
C LEU A 38 -19.27 9.14 -20.36
N GLU A 39 -20.51 8.98 -19.93
CA GLU A 39 -21.13 9.83 -18.90
C GLU A 39 -20.46 9.65 -17.54
N GLU A 40 -20.22 8.41 -17.09
CA GLU A 40 -19.46 8.14 -15.84
C GLU A 40 -18.06 8.76 -15.87
N ILE A 41 -17.36 8.76 -17.03
CA ILE A 41 -16.08 9.46 -17.16
C ILE A 41 -16.26 10.98 -17.06
N THR A 42 -17.36 11.52 -17.57
CA THR A 42 -17.63 12.96 -17.55
C THR A 42 -17.95 13.44 -16.15
N GLU A 43 -18.74 12.69 -15.42
CA GLU A 43 -19.09 12.95 -14.02
C GLU A 43 -17.90 12.75 -13.05
N ARG A 44 -16.87 12.03 -13.49
CA ARG A 44 -15.66 11.69 -12.69
C ARG A 44 -16.00 11.09 -11.34
N PHE A 45 -17.05 10.29 -11.31
CA PHE A 45 -17.52 9.71 -10.07
C PHE A 45 -16.68 8.50 -9.69
N VAL A 46 -15.98 8.60 -8.55
CA VAL A 46 -15.34 7.48 -7.87
C VAL A 46 -15.86 7.47 -6.44
N PRO A 47 -16.56 6.42 -6.00
CA PRO A 47 -17.01 6.35 -4.63
C PRO A 47 -15.82 6.40 -3.68
N VAL A 48 -15.90 7.27 -2.69
CA VAL A 48 -14.96 7.27 -1.58
C VAL A 48 -15.63 6.54 -0.43
N PRO A 49 -15.05 5.42 0.05
CA PRO A 49 -15.56 4.76 1.24
C PRO A 49 -15.67 5.73 2.40
N VAL A 50 -16.80 5.76 3.07
CA VAL A 50 -17.05 6.61 4.23
C VAL A 50 -17.55 5.77 5.40
N GLY A 51 -17.12 6.12 6.60
CA GLY A 51 -17.53 5.44 7.83
C GLY A 51 -16.90 6.09 9.05
N PRO A 52 -17.50 5.92 10.24
CA PRO A 52 -17.03 6.57 11.47
C PRO A 52 -15.64 6.08 11.92
N GLN A 53 -15.20 4.92 11.44
CA GLN A 53 -13.91 4.31 11.77
C GLN A 53 -12.85 4.55 10.70
N LEU A 54 -13.20 5.17 9.57
CA LEU A 54 -12.26 5.47 8.49
C LEU A 54 -11.49 6.76 8.80
N GLN A 55 -10.33 6.60 9.40
CA GLN A 55 -9.47 7.69 9.82
C GLN A 55 -8.43 8.03 8.73
N SER A 56 -7.77 9.18 8.89
CA SER A 56 -6.64 9.55 8.05
C SER A 56 -5.41 8.68 8.33
N THR A 57 -4.52 8.57 7.36
CA THR A 57 -3.21 7.89 7.53
C THR A 57 -2.45 8.39 8.76
N SER A 58 -2.46 9.70 9.02
CA SER A 58 -1.80 10.29 10.21
C SER A 58 -2.44 9.79 11.50
N ASP A 59 -3.77 9.83 11.61
CA ASP A 59 -4.48 9.38 12.81
C ASP A 59 -4.29 7.88 13.06
N LEU A 60 -4.35 7.07 11.99
CA LEU A 60 -4.11 5.62 12.06
C LEU A 60 -2.72 5.29 12.56
N LEU A 61 -1.68 5.99 12.08
CA LEU A 61 -0.30 5.76 12.54
C LEU A 61 -0.10 6.23 13.99
N VAL A 62 -0.69 7.34 14.39
CA VAL A 62 -0.67 7.79 15.79
C VAL A 62 -1.32 6.75 16.70
N ALA A 63 -2.49 6.22 16.32
CA ALA A 63 -3.17 5.17 17.06
C ALA A 63 -2.34 3.87 17.13
N LEU A 64 -1.69 3.48 16.02
CA LEU A 64 -0.82 2.31 16.00
C LEU A 64 0.40 2.49 16.92
N TYR A 65 1.06 3.64 16.90
CA TYR A 65 2.22 3.89 17.76
C TYR A 65 1.84 3.84 19.24
N ALA A 66 0.69 4.45 19.61
CA ALA A 66 0.16 4.36 20.97
C ALA A 66 -0.14 2.90 21.39
N PHE A 67 -0.75 2.14 20.50
CA PHE A 67 -1.05 0.71 20.71
C PHE A 67 0.23 -0.13 20.87
N GLN A 68 1.25 0.12 20.05
CA GLN A 68 2.54 -0.57 20.15
C GLN A 68 3.27 -0.26 21.46
N GLU A 69 3.24 0.99 21.94
CA GLU A 69 3.86 1.38 23.21
C GLU A 69 3.12 0.72 24.39
N GLN A 70 1.80 0.71 24.41
CA GLN A 70 1.01 -0.01 25.43
C GLN A 70 1.35 -1.50 25.48
N ARG A 71 1.47 -2.15 24.32
CA ARG A 71 1.89 -3.56 24.23
C ARG A 71 3.30 -3.79 24.78
N LYS A 72 4.22 -2.89 24.51
CA LYS A 72 5.60 -2.96 25.00
C LYS A 72 5.65 -2.79 26.53
N GLU A 73 4.92 -1.82 27.09
CA GLU A 73 4.81 -1.62 28.53
C GLU A 73 4.21 -2.84 29.24
N ALA A 74 3.13 -3.39 28.70
CA ALA A 74 2.50 -4.59 29.22
C ALA A 74 3.46 -5.80 29.22
N ARG A 75 4.24 -6.00 28.15
CA ARG A 75 5.25 -7.06 28.09
C ARG A 75 6.38 -6.86 29.12
N GLN A 76 6.81 -5.64 29.35
CA GLN A 76 7.83 -5.33 30.35
C GLN A 76 7.31 -5.60 31.76
N GLN A 77 6.07 -5.26 32.09
CA GLN A 77 5.43 -5.57 33.36
C GLN A 77 5.36 -7.09 33.62
N VAL A 78 5.01 -7.88 32.60
CA VAL A 78 5.00 -9.36 32.71
C VAL A 78 6.42 -9.89 32.91
N ALA A 79 7.39 -9.39 32.18
CA ALA A 79 8.79 -9.84 32.30
C ALA A 79 9.40 -9.51 33.67
N THR A 80 9.03 -8.39 34.28
CA THR A 80 9.47 -8.02 35.63
C THR A 80 8.75 -8.77 36.75
N ALA A 81 7.51 -9.22 36.49
CA ALA A 81 6.74 -10.03 37.43
C ALA A 81 7.12 -11.52 37.44
N THR A 82 7.82 -11.99 36.41
CA THR A 82 8.29 -13.40 36.34
C THR A 82 9.66 -13.51 36.99
N PRO A 83 9.83 -14.26 38.11
CA PRO A 83 11.14 -14.49 38.68
C PRO A 83 12.06 -15.21 37.68
N PRO A 84 13.37 -14.90 37.64
CA PRO A 84 14.29 -15.60 36.77
C PRO A 84 14.24 -17.11 37.06
N PRO A 85 14.28 -17.98 36.04
CA PRO A 85 14.32 -19.41 36.26
C PRO A 85 15.51 -19.72 37.13
N ASP A 86 15.30 -20.47 38.23
CA ASP A 86 16.36 -20.95 39.11
C ASP A 86 17.44 -21.59 38.23
N LYS A 87 18.67 -21.09 38.34
CA LYS A 87 19.80 -21.76 37.73
C LYS A 87 19.83 -23.18 38.26
N PRO A 88 19.92 -24.21 37.41
CA PRO A 88 20.06 -25.58 37.90
C PRO A 88 21.29 -25.63 38.80
N ALA A 89 21.07 -26.02 40.07
CA ALA A 89 22.13 -26.21 41.03
C ALA A 89 23.14 -27.23 40.45
N GLN A 90 24.40 -26.83 40.35
CA GLN A 90 25.47 -27.75 39.98
C GLN A 90 25.49 -28.89 41.01
N ALA A 91 25.23 -30.08 40.55
CA ALA A 91 25.31 -31.28 41.35
C ALA A 91 26.76 -31.50 41.84
N PRO A 92 26.97 -31.76 43.15
CA PRO A 92 28.29 -32.19 43.63
C PRO A 92 28.56 -33.60 43.14
N GLN A 93 29.70 -33.79 42.46
CA GLN A 93 30.24 -35.12 42.17
C GLN A 93 30.75 -35.75 43.48
N GLN A 94 30.07 -36.74 43.99
CA GLN A 94 30.72 -37.79 44.87
C GLN A 94 30.05 -39.14 44.63
N GLY A 95 30.88 -40.15 44.47
CA GLY A 95 30.56 -41.52 44.16
C GLY A 95 29.99 -42.30 45.35
N PRO A 96 29.91 -43.66 45.28
CA PRO A 96 28.72 -44.38 45.69
C PRO A 96 28.78 -44.97 47.11
N GLN A 97 27.65 -44.87 47.82
CA GLN A 97 27.32 -45.84 48.89
C GLN A 97 25.81 -45.86 49.16
N LEU A 98 25.18 -47.02 48.97
CA LEU A 98 23.89 -47.38 49.56
C LEU A 98 24.16 -47.89 50.99
N PRO A 99 23.25 -47.79 52.02
CA PRO A 99 21.95 -48.41 51.97
C PRO A 99 20.81 -47.73 52.77
N ALA A 100 19.59 -48.26 52.52
CA ALA A 100 18.44 -48.39 53.44
C ALA A 100 17.51 -47.20 53.67
N ALA A 101 16.35 -47.42 53.15
CA ALA A 101 14.99 -46.95 53.48
C ALA A 101 14.77 -46.04 54.72
N MET A 102 14.17 -44.88 54.49
CA MET A 102 13.11 -44.35 55.37
C MET A 102 12.24 -43.34 54.56
N THR A 103 10.98 -43.59 54.65
CA THR A 103 9.86 -42.76 54.12
C THR A 103 9.93 -41.32 54.64
N ALA A 104 9.96 -40.35 53.70
CA ALA A 104 9.67 -38.97 54.02
C ALA A 104 8.61 -38.45 53.02
N GLN A 105 7.52 -37.94 53.56
CA GLN A 105 6.40 -37.31 52.86
C GLN A 105 6.87 -36.11 52.02
N PRO A 106 6.25 -35.82 50.87
CA PRO A 106 6.56 -34.59 50.11
C PRO A 106 6.01 -33.37 50.86
N ALA A 107 6.90 -32.43 51.11
CA ALA A 107 6.53 -31.12 51.65
C ALA A 107 5.60 -30.40 50.68
N ALA A 108 4.51 -29.91 51.23
CA ALA A 108 3.50 -29.14 50.51
C ALA A 108 4.13 -27.91 49.82
N HIS A 109 4.04 -27.84 48.52
CA HIS A 109 4.37 -26.65 47.74
C HIS A 109 3.40 -25.52 48.06
N GLN A 110 3.96 -24.38 48.37
CA GLN A 110 3.26 -23.18 48.85
C GLN A 110 2.23 -22.66 47.81
N PRO A 111 1.03 -22.25 48.25
CA PRO A 111 -0.03 -21.75 47.34
C PRO A 111 0.32 -20.46 46.62
N ALA A 112 1.31 -19.68 47.04
CA ALA A 112 1.72 -18.41 46.44
C ALA A 112 2.24 -18.53 44.99
N THR A 113 2.82 -19.66 44.60
CA THR A 113 3.31 -19.88 43.23
C THR A 113 2.18 -20.19 42.23
N GLN A 114 1.12 -20.82 42.72
CA GLN A 114 -0.02 -21.18 41.88
C GLN A 114 -0.93 -20.00 41.60
N GLU A 115 -1.16 -19.11 42.58
CA GLU A 115 -1.90 -17.87 42.41
C GLU A 115 -1.18 -16.87 41.49
N MET A 116 0.16 -16.78 41.62
CA MET A 116 0.96 -15.92 40.75
C MET A 116 1.00 -16.45 39.31
N ALA A 117 1.14 -17.78 39.12
CA ALA A 117 1.03 -18.40 37.79
C ALA A 117 -0.34 -18.19 37.16
N VAL A 118 -1.43 -18.31 37.96
CA VAL A 118 -2.80 -18.03 37.50
C VAL A 118 -2.99 -16.53 37.18
N ALA A 119 -2.42 -15.63 37.98
CA ALA A 119 -2.46 -14.21 37.72
C ALA A 119 -1.68 -13.84 36.44
N ILE A 120 -0.50 -14.40 36.23
CA ILE A 120 0.33 -14.23 35.01
C ILE A 120 -0.41 -14.81 33.80
N THR A 121 -1.00 -16.01 33.92
CA THR A 121 -1.81 -16.62 32.86
C THR A 121 -3.01 -15.77 32.50
N LYS A 122 -3.72 -15.18 33.48
CA LYS A 122 -4.84 -14.24 33.24
C LYS A 122 -4.38 -12.92 32.61
N VAL A 123 -3.20 -12.41 32.95
CA VAL A 123 -2.62 -11.21 32.31
C VAL A 123 -2.20 -11.53 30.88
N ILE A 124 -1.56 -12.68 30.65
CA ILE A 124 -1.22 -13.18 29.32
C ILE A 124 -2.47 -13.45 28.50
N GLU A 125 -3.50 -14.11 29.07
CA GLU A 125 -4.79 -14.32 28.41
C GLU A 125 -5.53 -13.00 28.14
N LYS A 126 -5.35 -11.96 28.96
CA LYS A 126 -5.93 -10.63 28.74
C LYS A 126 -5.13 -9.82 27.71
N LEU A 127 -3.84 -10.15 27.49
CA LEU A 127 -2.95 -9.60 26.47
C LEU A 127 -3.02 -10.40 25.15
N GLU A 128 -3.33 -11.71 25.22
CA GLU A 128 -3.47 -12.64 24.10
C GLU A 128 -4.91 -12.82 23.64
N LYS A 129 -5.89 -12.68 24.55
CA LYS A 129 -7.25 -12.36 24.11
C LYS A 129 -7.23 -10.88 23.79
N PRO A 130 -7.31 -10.53 22.52
CA PRO A 130 -7.64 -9.15 22.16
C PRO A 130 -8.87 -8.78 22.99
N SER A 131 -8.87 -7.59 23.60
CA SER A 131 -10.10 -6.93 23.99
C SER A 131 -10.97 -6.99 22.75
N THR A 132 -11.84 -7.94 22.62
CA THR A 132 -12.67 -8.37 21.53
C THR A 132 -12.17 -8.11 20.11
N THR A 133 -11.11 -7.28 19.87
CA THR A 133 -10.51 -7.09 18.57
C THR A 133 -9.09 -6.48 18.67
N TYR A 134 -8.17 -7.03 17.90
CA TYR A 134 -6.82 -6.50 17.68
C TYR A 134 -6.92 -5.25 16.81
N LEU A 135 -6.50 -4.07 17.32
CA LEU A 135 -6.71 -2.77 16.66
C LEU A 135 -6.40 -2.76 15.16
N PRO A 136 -5.27 -3.31 14.66
CA PRO A 136 -5.03 -3.37 13.22
C PRO A 136 -6.08 -4.17 12.45
N GLN A 137 -6.58 -5.26 13.01
CA GLN A 137 -7.63 -6.07 12.38
C GLN A 137 -8.97 -5.33 12.34
N GLU A 138 -9.35 -4.61 13.39
CA GLU A 138 -10.56 -3.78 13.40
C GLU A 138 -10.54 -2.74 12.31
N ILE A 139 -9.42 -2.03 12.17
CA ILE A 139 -9.23 -1.01 11.14
C ILE A 139 -9.35 -1.61 9.75
N LEU A 140 -8.63 -2.71 9.48
CA LEU A 140 -8.70 -3.37 8.18
C LEU A 140 -10.12 -3.84 7.84
N MET A 141 -10.82 -4.44 8.80
CA MET A 141 -12.20 -4.90 8.56
C MET A 141 -13.15 -3.73 8.31
N ALA A 142 -13.01 -2.61 9.02
CA ALA A 142 -13.80 -1.41 8.77
C ALA A 142 -13.56 -0.83 7.36
N GLU A 143 -12.31 -0.82 6.88
CA GLU A 143 -11.97 -0.41 5.51
C GLU A 143 -12.54 -1.36 4.46
N VAL A 144 -12.45 -2.67 4.69
CA VAL A 144 -13.03 -3.70 3.80
C VAL A 144 -14.55 -3.57 3.72
N ASP A 145 -15.22 -3.44 4.87
CA ASP A 145 -16.68 -3.28 4.93
C ASP A 145 -17.15 -2.00 4.23
N ALA A 146 -16.44 -0.89 4.46
CA ALA A 146 -16.78 0.38 3.83
C ALA A 146 -16.56 0.34 2.31
N ARG A 147 -15.47 -0.29 1.85
CA ARG A 147 -15.21 -0.51 0.42
C ARG A 147 -16.29 -1.38 -0.21
N PHE A 148 -16.64 -2.51 0.43
CA PHE A 148 -17.68 -3.41 -0.06
C PHE A 148 -19.04 -2.72 -0.14
N ASN A 149 -19.45 -2.00 0.91
CA ASN A 149 -20.69 -1.23 0.92
C ASN A 149 -20.69 -0.11 -0.13
N GLY A 150 -19.55 0.56 -0.35
CA GLY A 150 -19.39 1.54 -1.42
C GLY A 150 -19.55 0.91 -2.80
N THR A 151 -18.99 -0.28 -3.01
CA THR A 151 -19.08 -1.06 -4.25
C THR A 151 -20.52 -1.45 -4.59
N ILE A 152 -21.33 -1.86 -3.62
CA ILE A 152 -22.74 -2.26 -3.85
C ILE A 152 -23.63 -1.07 -4.21
N ARG A 153 -23.28 0.15 -3.80
CA ARG A 153 -24.06 1.37 -4.01
C ARG A 153 -23.69 2.14 -5.27
N GLN A 154 -23.12 1.47 -6.27
CA GLN A 154 -22.62 2.13 -7.47
C GLN A 154 -23.73 2.70 -8.36
N PRO A 155 -23.42 3.77 -9.14
CA PRO A 155 -24.22 4.14 -10.30
C PRO A 155 -24.19 3.03 -11.36
N LEU A 156 -25.00 3.18 -12.39
CA LEU A 156 -25.39 2.17 -13.39
C LEU A 156 -24.34 1.11 -13.79
N ILE A 157 -23.10 1.50 -14.04
CA ILE A 157 -22.03 0.57 -14.48
C ILE A 157 -20.97 0.36 -13.38
N GLY A 158 -20.54 1.44 -12.73
CA GLY A 158 -19.49 1.43 -11.72
C GLY A 158 -18.09 1.42 -12.31
N PHE A 159 -17.89 2.07 -13.45
CA PHE A 159 -16.59 2.13 -14.11
C PHE A 159 -15.52 2.81 -13.25
N GLY A 160 -15.89 3.88 -12.53
CA GLY A 160 -14.99 4.53 -11.58
C GLY A 160 -14.44 3.58 -10.50
N GLU A 161 -15.27 2.68 -9.97
CA GLU A 161 -14.84 1.65 -9.00
C GLU A 161 -13.90 0.62 -9.65
N ARG A 162 -14.22 0.15 -10.86
CA ARG A 162 -13.34 -0.76 -11.61
C ARG A 162 -11.98 -0.14 -11.89
N LEU A 163 -11.94 1.15 -12.19
CA LEU A 163 -10.69 1.90 -12.35
C LEU A 163 -9.94 2.03 -11.02
N ALA A 164 -10.62 2.32 -9.92
CA ALA A 164 -10.01 2.34 -8.59
C ALA A 164 -9.39 0.99 -8.25
N MET A 165 -10.08 -0.13 -8.53
CA MET A 165 -9.55 -1.48 -8.36
C MET A 165 -8.33 -1.75 -9.25
N PHE A 166 -8.36 -1.29 -10.51
CA PHE A 166 -7.21 -1.41 -11.42
C PHE A 166 -5.98 -0.68 -10.87
N TRP A 167 -6.13 0.56 -10.41
CA TRP A 167 -5.04 1.35 -9.85
C TRP A 167 -4.56 0.83 -8.50
N ALA A 168 -5.46 0.34 -7.63
CA ALA A 168 -5.09 -0.31 -6.38
C ALA A 168 -4.29 -1.60 -6.59
N ASN A 169 -4.55 -2.32 -7.70
CA ASN A 169 -3.72 -3.46 -8.10
C ASN A 169 -2.41 -3.04 -8.77
N HIS A 170 -2.39 -1.90 -9.47
CA HIS A 170 -1.17 -1.36 -10.10
C HIS A 170 -0.17 -0.88 -9.05
N PHE A 171 -0.64 -0.21 -8.00
CA PHE A 171 0.14 0.32 -6.88
C PHE A 171 -0.09 -0.49 -5.60
N SER A 172 0.01 -1.81 -5.68
CA SER A 172 -0.38 -2.66 -4.57
C SER A 172 0.55 -2.54 -3.35
N VAL A 173 -0.07 -2.51 -2.17
CA VAL A 173 0.60 -2.62 -0.88
C VAL A 173 0.10 -3.87 -0.17
N ALA A 174 1.00 -4.79 0.18
CA ALA A 174 0.61 -6.04 0.83
C ALA A 174 0.35 -5.81 2.33
N THR A 175 -0.89 -6.08 2.76
CA THR A 175 -1.30 -5.96 4.18
C THR A 175 -0.52 -6.88 5.11
N SER A 176 0.04 -7.97 4.60
CA SER A 176 0.83 -8.93 5.38
C SER A 176 2.27 -8.49 5.66
N LYS A 177 2.76 -7.39 5.07
CA LYS A 177 4.15 -6.93 5.21
C LYS A 177 4.46 -6.46 6.64
N SER A 178 3.59 -5.68 7.23
CA SER A 178 3.76 -5.11 8.58
C SER A 178 2.43 -4.64 9.16
N GLU A 179 2.38 -4.36 10.47
CA GLU A 179 1.21 -3.75 11.11
C GLU A 179 0.88 -2.38 10.49
N GLU A 180 1.88 -1.60 10.10
CA GLU A 180 1.69 -0.32 9.40
C GLU A 180 1.00 -0.52 8.05
N CYS A 181 1.49 -1.44 7.21
CA CYS A 181 0.85 -1.76 5.93
C CYS A 181 -0.57 -2.31 6.13
N HIS A 182 -0.79 -3.08 7.19
CA HIS A 182 -2.08 -3.68 7.51
C HIS A 182 -3.15 -2.61 7.76
N ILE A 183 -2.86 -1.59 8.56
CA ILE A 183 -3.82 -0.52 8.89
C ILE A 183 -3.94 0.54 7.80
N LEU A 184 -2.91 0.73 6.96
CA LEU A 184 -2.87 1.82 6.00
C LEU A 184 -3.40 1.44 4.61
N ALA A 185 -3.64 0.16 4.31
CA ALA A 185 -4.01 -0.27 2.96
C ALA A 185 -5.31 0.41 2.46
N GLY A 186 -6.33 0.55 3.30
CA GLY A 186 -7.57 1.23 2.94
C GLY A 186 -7.40 2.75 2.85
N ALA A 187 -6.71 3.36 3.81
CA ALA A 187 -6.39 4.79 3.78
C ALA A 187 -5.56 5.14 2.53
N PHE A 188 -4.58 4.31 2.16
CA PHE A 188 -3.79 4.46 0.94
C PHE A 188 -4.67 4.52 -0.32
N GLU A 189 -5.63 3.62 -0.47
CA GLU A 189 -6.56 3.65 -1.59
C GLU A 189 -7.42 4.92 -1.57
N ARG A 190 -7.95 5.33 -0.41
CA ARG A 190 -8.80 6.51 -0.26
C ARG A 190 -8.06 7.84 -0.50
N GLU A 191 -6.80 7.92 -0.09
CA GLU A 191 -6.03 9.16 -0.08
C GLU A 191 -5.14 9.33 -1.32
N ALA A 192 -4.52 8.26 -1.82
CA ALA A 192 -3.54 8.34 -2.90
C ALA A 192 -4.07 7.86 -4.26
N ILE A 193 -5.11 7.03 -4.30
CA ILE A 193 -5.59 6.42 -5.55
C ILE A 193 -6.92 7.04 -5.99
N ARG A 194 -7.98 6.92 -5.20
CA ARG A 194 -9.34 7.33 -5.57
C ARG A 194 -9.46 8.78 -6.00
N PRO A 195 -8.82 9.78 -5.35
CA PRO A 195 -8.90 11.17 -5.76
C PRO A 195 -8.30 11.45 -7.14
N HIS A 196 -7.42 10.59 -7.62
CA HIS A 196 -6.65 10.78 -8.85
C HIS A 196 -7.11 9.91 -10.03
N VAL A 197 -8.09 9.01 -9.84
CA VAL A 197 -8.54 8.04 -10.87
C VAL A 197 -8.89 8.72 -12.20
N PHE A 198 -9.52 9.89 -12.18
CA PHE A 198 -9.88 10.69 -13.36
C PHE A 198 -8.98 11.94 -13.53
N GLY A 199 -7.89 12.01 -12.77
CA GLY A 199 -6.94 13.12 -12.80
C GLY A 199 -5.78 12.91 -13.77
N ARG A 200 -4.61 13.48 -13.42
CA ARG A 200 -3.36 13.23 -14.12
C ARG A 200 -2.59 12.09 -13.48
N PHE A 201 -1.98 11.24 -14.29
CA PHE A 201 -1.16 10.15 -13.80
C PHE A 201 0.01 10.63 -12.93
N ALA A 202 0.64 11.75 -13.28
CA ALA A 202 1.75 12.32 -12.51
C ALA A 202 1.33 12.68 -11.07
N ASP A 203 0.09 13.17 -10.88
CA ASP A 203 -0.42 13.51 -9.53
C ASP A 203 -0.70 12.24 -8.72
N MET A 204 -1.26 11.21 -9.36
CA MET A 204 -1.47 9.91 -8.73
C MET A 204 -0.13 9.28 -8.34
N LEU A 205 0.84 9.24 -9.24
CA LEU A 205 2.17 8.69 -8.97
C LEU A 205 2.83 9.39 -7.78
N LEU A 206 2.80 10.73 -7.75
CA LEU A 206 3.39 11.48 -6.65
C LEU A 206 2.66 11.21 -5.32
N ALA A 207 1.33 11.16 -5.32
CA ALA A 207 0.54 10.83 -4.13
C ALA A 207 0.87 9.43 -3.60
N VAL A 208 1.01 8.45 -4.49
CA VAL A 208 1.35 7.07 -4.16
C VAL A 208 2.76 6.95 -3.58
N GLU A 209 3.77 7.50 -4.29
CA GLU A 209 5.18 7.33 -3.91
C GLU A 209 5.56 8.08 -2.63
N THR A 210 4.78 9.11 -2.26
CA THR A 210 4.97 9.85 -1.00
C THR A 210 4.05 9.37 0.13
N HIS A 211 3.15 8.44 -0.14
CA HIS A 211 2.23 7.95 0.88
C HIS A 211 2.95 7.08 1.93
N PRO A 212 2.68 7.27 3.23
CA PRO A 212 3.30 6.46 4.30
C PRO A 212 3.18 4.96 4.11
N ALA A 213 2.07 4.46 3.58
CA ALA A 213 1.88 3.05 3.28
C ALA A 213 2.92 2.52 2.27
N MET A 214 3.17 3.25 1.17
CA MET A 214 4.12 2.85 0.13
C MET A 214 5.57 2.96 0.64
N LEU A 215 5.90 4.04 1.34
CA LEU A 215 7.21 4.23 1.97
C LEU A 215 7.52 3.13 2.99
N GLY A 216 6.51 2.70 3.76
CA GLY A 216 6.62 1.59 4.71
C GLY A 216 6.71 0.23 4.03
N TYR A 217 5.91 0.00 3.00
CA TYR A 217 5.86 -1.25 2.26
C TYR A 217 7.20 -1.59 1.59
N LEU A 218 7.85 -0.60 0.98
CA LEU A 218 9.12 -0.76 0.29
C LEU A 218 10.34 -0.30 1.11
N ASP A 219 10.15 -0.09 2.42
CA ASP A 219 11.19 0.23 3.40
C ASP A 219 12.01 1.49 3.05
N ASN A 220 11.46 2.43 2.27
CA ASN A 220 12.19 3.64 1.86
C ASN A 220 12.47 4.59 3.04
N GLN A 221 11.65 4.55 4.09
CA GLN A 221 11.90 5.29 5.32
C GLN A 221 13.23 4.91 6.01
N GLN A 222 13.82 3.77 5.64
CA GLN A 222 15.11 3.29 6.14
C GLN A 222 16.27 3.64 5.20
N SER A 223 15.96 4.12 3.98
CA SER A 223 16.96 4.44 2.95
C SER A 223 17.78 5.67 3.35
N ILE A 224 19.08 5.54 3.35
CA ILE A 224 20.03 6.59 3.73
C ILE A 224 21.03 6.79 2.59
N GLY A 225 21.19 8.04 2.17
CA GLY A 225 22.14 8.38 1.14
C GLY A 225 23.58 8.02 1.54
N PRO A 226 24.37 7.35 0.67
CA PRO A 226 25.72 6.94 1.00
C PRO A 226 26.61 8.05 1.53
N ASN A 227 26.47 9.26 1.00
CA ASN A 227 27.27 10.43 1.36
C ASN A 227 26.49 11.43 2.23
N SER A 228 25.30 11.07 2.72
CA SER A 228 24.47 11.94 3.56
C SER A 228 25.06 12.13 4.94
N LYS A 229 24.65 13.23 5.61
CA LYS A 229 25.06 13.53 6.98
C LYS A 229 24.67 12.41 7.98
N ALA A 230 23.52 11.78 7.78
CA ALA A 230 23.06 10.67 8.63
C ALA A 230 23.89 9.41 8.49
N ASN A 231 24.70 9.28 7.42
CA ASN A 231 25.56 8.11 7.15
C ASN A 231 27.06 8.39 7.41
N ALA A 232 27.39 9.41 8.17
CA ALA A 232 28.79 9.76 8.49
C ALA A 232 29.65 8.58 8.97
N ASN A 233 29.03 7.60 9.65
CA ASN A 233 29.67 6.38 10.16
C ASN A 233 29.62 5.21 9.16
N LYS A 234 29.07 5.38 7.95
CA LYS A 234 28.93 4.35 6.89
C LYS A 234 28.29 3.03 7.36
N LYS A 235 27.37 3.10 8.34
CA LYS A 235 26.71 1.91 8.94
C LYS A 235 25.37 1.59 8.30
N ARG A 236 24.82 2.51 7.51
CA ARG A 236 23.52 2.35 6.85
C ARG A 236 23.68 2.39 5.33
N GLY A 237 22.74 1.78 4.63
CA GLY A 237 22.80 1.64 3.19
C GLY A 237 21.64 2.29 2.47
N LEU A 238 21.84 2.44 1.17
CA LEU A 238 20.81 2.79 0.22
C LEU A 238 19.83 1.61 0.09
N ASN A 239 18.53 1.91 0.11
CA ASN A 239 17.49 0.94 -0.21
C ASN A 239 16.97 1.24 -1.62
N GLU A 240 17.03 0.26 -2.51
CA GLU A 240 16.65 0.41 -3.93
C GLU A 240 15.19 -0.07 -4.19
N ASN A 241 14.50 -0.64 -3.22
CA ASN A 241 13.21 -1.28 -3.48
C ASN A 241 12.19 -0.32 -4.10
N LEU A 242 11.95 0.84 -3.46
CA LEU A 242 11.00 1.83 -3.98
C LEU A 242 11.40 2.33 -5.37
N ALA A 243 12.68 2.64 -5.57
CA ALA A 243 13.18 3.09 -6.86
C ALA A 243 13.00 2.03 -7.95
N ARG A 244 13.26 0.77 -7.64
CA ARG A 244 13.08 -0.34 -8.57
C ARG A 244 11.62 -0.52 -8.95
N GLU A 245 10.73 -0.58 -7.96
CA GLU A 245 9.28 -0.71 -8.20
C GLU A 245 8.73 0.49 -8.98
N THR A 246 9.19 1.71 -8.67
CA THR A 246 8.82 2.92 -9.40
C THR A 246 9.19 2.82 -10.89
N LEU A 247 10.39 2.39 -11.23
CA LEU A 247 10.81 2.22 -12.62
C LEU A 247 10.16 1.02 -13.31
N GLU A 248 10.11 -0.11 -12.61
CA GLU A 248 9.76 -1.40 -13.19
C GLU A 248 8.27 -1.65 -13.28
N LEU A 249 7.51 -1.35 -12.21
CA LEU A 249 6.09 -1.67 -12.11
C LEU A 249 5.19 -0.45 -12.20
N HIS A 250 5.61 0.68 -11.60
CA HIS A 250 4.74 1.85 -11.48
C HIS A 250 4.81 2.76 -12.72
N THR A 251 5.95 2.77 -13.45
CA THR A 251 6.14 3.67 -14.60
C THR A 251 6.58 2.94 -15.87
N LEU A 252 7.89 2.83 -16.12
CA LEU A 252 8.47 2.45 -17.42
C LEU A 252 8.12 1.02 -17.88
N GLY A 253 7.90 0.11 -16.94
CA GLY A 253 7.76 -1.33 -17.19
C GLY A 253 9.12 -2.04 -17.26
N VAL A 254 9.14 -3.35 -17.10
CA VAL A 254 10.34 -4.22 -17.06
C VAL A 254 11.31 -3.94 -18.24
N ASN A 255 10.76 -3.66 -19.43
CA ASN A 255 11.53 -3.39 -20.65
C ASN A 255 11.60 -1.89 -20.99
N GLY A 256 11.45 -1.02 -19.99
CA GLY A 256 11.33 0.43 -20.18
C GLY A 256 12.60 1.19 -20.52
N GLY A 257 13.74 0.49 -20.71
CA GLY A 257 15.01 1.07 -21.17
C GLY A 257 15.89 1.63 -20.05
N TYR A 258 15.54 1.42 -18.78
CA TYR A 258 16.37 1.79 -17.64
C TYR A 258 17.43 0.71 -17.33
N THR A 259 18.48 1.12 -16.62
CA THR A 259 19.60 0.29 -16.20
C THR A 259 19.64 0.14 -14.67
N GLN A 260 20.47 -0.76 -14.15
CA GLN A 260 20.74 -0.84 -12.70
C GLN A 260 21.30 0.49 -12.14
N THR A 261 22.06 1.22 -12.93
CA THR A 261 22.55 2.55 -12.54
C THR A 261 21.39 3.53 -12.35
N ASP A 262 20.37 3.49 -13.21
CA ASP A 262 19.17 4.33 -13.07
C ASP A 262 18.37 3.98 -11.79
N VAL A 263 18.27 2.69 -11.46
CA VAL A 263 17.66 2.26 -10.19
C VAL A 263 18.41 2.84 -8.99
N THR A 264 19.73 2.69 -8.97
CA THR A 264 20.56 3.23 -7.88
C THR A 264 20.49 4.76 -7.83
N THR A 265 20.44 5.43 -8.97
CA THR A 265 20.31 6.89 -9.05
C THR A 265 18.96 7.36 -8.53
N LEU A 266 17.85 6.75 -8.95
CA LEU A 266 16.53 7.10 -8.42
C LEU A 266 16.45 6.83 -6.91
N ALA A 267 17.05 5.73 -6.43
CA ALA A 267 17.12 5.45 -5.01
C ALA A 267 17.85 6.55 -4.23
N LYS A 268 18.96 7.13 -4.77
CA LYS A 268 19.64 8.28 -4.18
C LYS A 268 18.75 9.52 -4.17
N ILE A 269 18.08 9.81 -5.28
CA ILE A 269 17.16 10.94 -5.44
C ILE A 269 16.05 10.93 -4.38
N ILE A 270 15.48 9.77 -4.05
CA ILE A 270 14.39 9.63 -3.09
C ILE A 270 14.85 9.31 -1.67
N THR A 271 16.16 9.33 -1.39
CA THR A 271 16.63 9.25 0.01
C THR A 271 16.13 10.43 0.82
N GLY A 272 15.91 10.22 2.11
CA GLY A 272 15.31 11.23 2.98
C GLY A 272 13.79 11.34 2.89
N TRP A 273 13.13 10.71 1.91
CA TRP A 273 11.67 10.56 1.89
C TRP A 273 11.27 9.57 2.97
N THR A 274 10.57 10.05 3.97
CA THR A 274 10.25 9.25 5.17
C THR A 274 8.91 9.66 5.78
N VAL A 275 8.57 9.01 6.88
CA VAL A 275 7.34 9.27 7.64
C VAL A 275 7.72 9.85 9.00
N ALA A 276 7.05 10.90 9.43
CA ALA A 276 7.23 11.46 10.76
C ALA A 276 6.75 10.45 11.82
N ARG A 277 7.65 10.08 12.74
CA ARG A 277 7.35 9.13 13.82
C ARG A 277 6.65 9.80 15.00
N ALA A 278 6.23 9.00 15.97
CA ALA A 278 5.49 9.41 17.15
C ALA A 278 6.13 10.61 17.91
N GLU A 279 7.48 10.68 17.93
CA GLU A 279 8.21 11.76 18.60
C GLU A 279 8.07 13.12 17.93
N GLY A 280 7.51 13.20 16.73
CA GLY A 280 7.23 14.45 16.02
C GLY A 280 8.43 15.31 15.63
N LYS A 281 9.66 14.78 15.71
CA LYS A 281 10.90 15.55 15.48
C LYS A 281 11.04 16.13 14.07
N LEU A 282 10.42 15.48 13.07
CA LEU A 282 10.51 15.89 11.67
C LEU A 282 9.22 16.53 11.16
N GLY A 283 8.13 16.47 11.92
CA GLY A 283 6.83 16.99 11.51
C GLY A 283 5.66 16.33 12.25
N THR A 284 4.46 16.53 11.77
CA THR A 284 3.25 15.88 12.33
C THR A 284 3.37 14.37 12.22
N PRO A 285 3.25 13.61 13.32
CA PRO A 285 3.35 12.16 13.28
C PRO A 285 2.43 11.54 12.23
N GLY A 286 2.93 10.52 11.54
CA GLY A 286 2.17 9.80 10.52
C GLY A 286 2.07 10.48 9.15
N THR A 287 2.70 11.65 8.95
CA THR A 287 2.73 12.32 7.65
C THR A 287 4.04 12.09 6.91
N PHE A 288 4.00 12.24 5.57
CA PHE A 288 5.20 12.32 4.75
C PHE A 288 6.06 13.51 5.16
N VAL A 289 7.35 13.28 5.32
CA VAL A 289 8.33 14.34 5.58
C VAL A 289 9.63 14.07 4.82
N PHE A 290 10.36 15.16 4.54
CA PHE A 290 11.69 15.08 3.94
C PHE A 290 12.76 15.31 5.01
N ASN A 291 13.61 14.30 5.20
CA ASN A 291 14.76 14.37 6.08
C ASN A 291 16.03 14.72 5.28
N ALA A 292 16.36 16.01 5.21
CA ALA A 292 17.55 16.47 4.49
C ALA A 292 18.87 15.89 5.03
N GLY A 293 18.91 15.45 6.29
CA GLY A 293 20.10 14.81 6.87
C GLY A 293 20.35 13.41 6.31
N ALA A 294 19.31 12.73 5.81
CA ALA A 294 19.38 11.39 5.24
C ALA A 294 19.45 11.39 3.70
N HIS A 295 19.21 12.56 3.08
CA HIS A 295 19.24 12.70 1.63
C HIS A 295 20.67 12.66 1.08
N GLU A 296 20.84 11.97 -0.06
CA GLU A 296 22.11 11.96 -0.80
C GLU A 296 22.39 13.34 -1.41
N PRO A 297 23.50 13.98 -1.08
CA PRO A 297 23.77 15.32 -1.60
C PRO A 297 24.24 15.30 -3.06
N GLY A 298 23.97 16.38 -3.76
CA GLY A 298 24.45 16.66 -5.10
C GLY A 298 23.45 16.30 -6.21
N ASP A 299 23.74 16.84 -7.38
CA ASP A 299 22.96 16.61 -8.59
C ASP A 299 23.02 15.14 -9.01
N GLN A 300 21.90 14.61 -9.50
CA GLN A 300 21.78 13.22 -9.94
C GLN A 300 21.34 13.17 -11.41
N THR A 301 21.92 12.24 -12.18
CA THR A 301 21.52 12.03 -13.59
C THR A 301 20.77 10.72 -13.74
N LEU A 302 19.49 10.79 -14.07
CA LEU A 302 18.59 9.65 -14.27
C LEU A 302 18.09 9.66 -15.72
N LEU A 303 18.22 8.55 -16.43
CA LEU A 303 17.80 8.41 -17.83
C LEU A 303 18.29 9.55 -18.74
N GLY A 304 19.50 10.06 -18.48
CA GLY A 304 20.11 11.15 -19.24
C GLY A 304 19.66 12.56 -18.87
N LEU A 305 18.74 12.73 -17.92
CA LEU A 305 18.32 14.03 -17.39
C LEU A 305 18.98 14.29 -16.04
N THR A 306 19.49 15.51 -15.86
CA THR A 306 20.14 15.92 -14.60
C THR A 306 19.15 16.68 -13.72
N TYR A 307 19.01 16.23 -12.49
CA TYR A 307 18.15 16.80 -11.45
C TYR A 307 19.03 17.48 -10.39
N ALA A 308 18.86 18.78 -10.24
CA ALA A 308 19.60 19.56 -9.26
C ALA A 308 19.23 19.16 -7.82
N ASP A 309 20.21 19.23 -6.90
CA ASP A 309 19.97 19.01 -5.49
C ASP A 309 19.18 20.18 -4.88
N ASN A 310 17.87 20.09 -4.97
CA ASN A 310 16.91 21.04 -4.37
C ASN A 310 16.04 20.37 -3.26
N GLY A 311 16.60 19.31 -2.63
CA GLY A 311 15.95 18.56 -1.57
C GLY A 311 14.77 17.73 -2.07
N VAL A 312 13.59 17.89 -1.45
CA VAL A 312 12.38 17.13 -1.85
C VAL A 312 11.97 17.38 -3.31
N GLY A 313 12.34 18.51 -3.87
CA GLY A 313 12.04 18.89 -5.27
C GLY A 313 12.68 17.95 -6.26
N GLN A 314 13.92 17.52 -6.02
CA GLN A 314 14.66 16.60 -6.89
C GLN A 314 13.85 15.33 -7.21
N GLY A 315 13.30 14.67 -6.19
CA GLY A 315 12.48 13.49 -6.38
C GLY A 315 11.12 13.77 -7.04
N ARG A 316 10.50 14.91 -6.72
CA ARG A 316 9.24 15.31 -7.34
C ARG A 316 9.39 15.59 -8.84
N GLU A 317 10.49 16.21 -9.25
CA GLU A 317 10.82 16.46 -10.66
C GLU A 317 11.08 15.15 -11.38
N ALA A 318 11.89 14.26 -10.82
CA ALA A 318 12.18 12.95 -11.39
C ALA A 318 10.89 12.12 -11.59
N LEU A 319 9.98 12.08 -10.60
CA LEU A 319 8.71 11.36 -10.74
C LEU A 319 7.80 11.97 -11.83
N ARG A 320 7.78 13.30 -11.97
CA ARG A 320 7.00 13.93 -13.05
C ARG A 320 7.51 13.56 -14.43
N ASP A 321 8.82 13.51 -14.61
CA ASP A 321 9.44 13.14 -15.90
C ASP A 321 9.24 11.63 -16.17
N LEU A 322 9.35 10.77 -15.17
CA LEU A 322 9.01 9.36 -15.29
C LEU A 322 7.54 9.15 -15.67
N ALA A 323 6.62 9.93 -15.08
CA ALA A 323 5.19 9.86 -15.41
C ALA A 323 4.91 10.24 -16.88
N ARG A 324 5.71 11.11 -17.48
CA ARG A 324 5.59 11.60 -18.88
C ARG A 324 6.38 10.77 -19.88
N HIS A 325 7.21 9.84 -19.40
CA HIS A 325 8.09 9.08 -20.25
C HIS A 325 7.31 8.22 -21.26
N PRO A 326 7.73 8.14 -22.54
CA PRO A 326 7.03 7.35 -23.56
C PRO A 326 6.87 5.87 -23.18
N ALA A 327 7.84 5.28 -22.49
CA ALA A 327 7.73 3.90 -22.00
C ALA A 327 6.62 3.75 -20.95
N THR A 328 6.40 4.75 -20.08
CA THR A 328 5.29 4.79 -19.14
C THR A 328 3.94 4.82 -19.86
N ALA A 329 3.81 5.68 -20.87
CA ALA A 329 2.60 5.72 -21.69
C ALA A 329 2.31 4.37 -22.35
N GLN A 330 3.32 3.72 -22.90
CA GLN A 330 3.19 2.40 -23.53
C GLN A 330 2.87 1.30 -22.52
N HIS A 331 3.53 1.30 -21.36
CA HIS A 331 3.30 0.33 -20.29
C HIS A 331 1.87 0.42 -19.75
N LEU A 332 1.43 1.61 -19.38
CA LEU A 332 0.08 1.84 -18.84
C LEU A 332 -1.00 1.55 -19.88
N ALA A 333 -0.83 1.98 -21.14
CA ALA A 333 -1.75 1.66 -22.21
C ALA A 333 -1.90 0.14 -22.39
N THR A 334 -0.79 -0.60 -22.36
CA THR A 334 -0.81 -2.06 -22.47
C THR A 334 -1.56 -2.71 -21.30
N LYS A 335 -1.33 -2.23 -20.07
CA LYS A 335 -2.04 -2.74 -18.87
C LYS A 335 -3.53 -2.45 -18.91
N LEU A 336 -3.93 -1.23 -19.28
CA LEU A 336 -5.35 -0.85 -19.40
C LEU A 336 -6.06 -1.67 -20.48
N VAL A 337 -5.49 -1.78 -21.67
CA VAL A 337 -6.07 -2.58 -22.76
C VAL A 337 -6.17 -4.05 -22.37
N ARG A 338 -5.15 -4.61 -21.71
CA ARG A 338 -5.19 -5.98 -21.21
C ARG A 338 -6.28 -6.20 -20.18
N HIS A 339 -6.45 -5.26 -19.25
CA HIS A 339 -7.42 -5.40 -18.16
C HIS A 339 -8.87 -5.30 -18.64
N PHE A 340 -9.16 -4.38 -19.56
CA PHE A 340 -10.54 -4.04 -19.93
C PHE A 340 -10.98 -4.66 -21.26
N ILE A 341 -10.05 -5.00 -22.16
CA ILE A 341 -10.42 -5.36 -23.54
C ILE A 341 -10.10 -6.83 -23.84
N ALA A 342 -8.82 -7.23 -23.74
CA ALA A 342 -8.42 -8.59 -24.10
C ALA A 342 -7.06 -8.97 -23.47
N ASP A 343 -6.90 -10.26 -23.11
CA ASP A 343 -5.66 -10.81 -22.55
C ASP A 343 -4.45 -10.60 -23.47
N VAL A 344 -4.68 -10.66 -24.80
CA VAL A 344 -3.71 -10.23 -25.82
C VAL A 344 -4.12 -8.86 -26.35
N PRO A 345 -3.52 -7.77 -25.86
CA PRO A 345 -3.91 -6.41 -26.23
C PRO A 345 -3.76 -6.15 -27.72
N PRO A 346 -4.80 -5.68 -28.43
CA PRO A 346 -4.69 -5.27 -29.84
C PRO A 346 -3.67 -4.13 -30.01
N PRO A 347 -2.59 -4.30 -30.80
CA PRO A 347 -1.51 -3.31 -30.90
C PRO A 347 -1.99 -1.91 -31.33
N ALA A 348 -2.95 -1.82 -32.24
CA ALA A 348 -3.50 -0.56 -32.73
C ALA A 348 -4.21 0.21 -31.60
N LEU A 349 -4.95 -0.48 -30.72
CA LEU A 349 -5.62 0.17 -29.59
C LEU A 349 -4.60 0.62 -28.55
N VAL A 350 -3.61 -0.21 -28.23
CA VAL A 350 -2.51 0.18 -27.33
C VAL A 350 -1.81 1.44 -27.83
N GLN A 351 -1.53 1.52 -29.13
CA GLN A 351 -0.92 2.70 -29.76
C GLN A 351 -1.81 3.94 -29.63
N THR A 352 -3.13 3.80 -29.85
CA THR A 352 -4.10 4.91 -29.71
C THR A 352 -4.15 5.43 -28.28
N VAL A 353 -4.22 4.53 -27.30
CA VAL A 353 -4.27 4.86 -25.87
C VAL A 353 -2.95 5.49 -25.41
N SER A 354 -1.81 4.92 -25.80
CA SER A 354 -0.48 5.44 -25.48
C SER A 354 -0.24 6.84 -26.11
N ALA A 355 -0.61 7.04 -27.36
CA ALA A 355 -0.50 8.33 -28.02
C ALA A 355 -1.40 9.39 -27.36
N THR A 356 -2.60 9.01 -26.91
CA THR A 356 -3.48 9.90 -26.17
C THR A 356 -2.85 10.27 -24.83
N PHE A 357 -2.32 9.31 -24.09
CA PHE A 357 -1.61 9.56 -22.82
C PHE A 357 -0.51 10.61 -23.01
N THR A 358 0.36 10.41 -23.98
CA THR A 358 1.46 11.34 -24.28
C THR A 358 0.96 12.72 -24.68
N LYS A 359 -0.04 12.77 -25.58
CA LYS A 359 -0.60 14.05 -26.08
C LYS A 359 -1.27 14.88 -25.00
N THR A 360 -1.87 14.23 -23.99
CA THR A 360 -2.68 14.89 -22.95
C THR A 360 -1.93 15.05 -21.64
N ASP A 361 -0.61 14.77 -21.63
CA ASP A 361 0.21 14.82 -20.41
C ASP A 361 -0.36 13.94 -19.29
N GLY A 362 -0.75 12.71 -19.65
CA GLY A 362 -1.27 11.71 -18.72
C GLY A 362 -2.66 12.02 -18.16
N ASP A 363 -3.51 12.77 -18.86
CA ASP A 363 -4.93 12.96 -18.48
C ASP A 363 -5.66 11.61 -18.59
N LEU A 364 -5.95 11.00 -17.45
CA LEU A 364 -6.53 9.67 -17.39
C LEU A 364 -7.98 9.65 -17.93
N SER A 365 -8.76 10.72 -17.77
CA SER A 365 -10.09 10.82 -18.37
C SER A 365 -10.03 10.76 -19.90
N ALA A 366 -9.04 11.44 -20.51
CA ALA A 366 -8.82 11.38 -21.95
C ALA A 366 -8.35 9.97 -22.41
N VAL A 367 -7.49 9.34 -21.62
CA VAL A 367 -6.99 7.98 -21.84
C VAL A 367 -8.14 6.96 -21.82
N TYR A 368 -9.05 7.04 -20.85
CA TYR A 368 -10.21 6.14 -20.79
C TYR A 368 -11.20 6.39 -21.95
N ARG A 369 -11.40 7.64 -22.36
CA ARG A 369 -12.20 7.94 -23.57
C ARG A 369 -11.59 7.32 -24.82
N ALA A 370 -10.26 7.34 -24.94
CA ALA A 370 -9.55 6.70 -26.05
C ALA A 370 -9.69 5.17 -26.00
N LEU A 371 -9.60 4.57 -24.80
CA LEU A 371 -9.82 3.14 -24.57
C LEU A 371 -11.22 2.71 -25.04
N LEU A 372 -12.26 3.51 -24.74
CA LEU A 372 -13.65 3.28 -25.17
C LEU A 372 -13.91 3.69 -26.63
N GLY A 373 -12.94 4.37 -27.27
CA GLY A 373 -13.10 4.94 -28.63
C GLY A 373 -13.14 3.90 -29.76
N ASP A 374 -12.53 2.72 -29.54
CA ASP A 374 -12.49 1.68 -30.54
C ASP A 374 -13.82 0.91 -30.59
N ARG A 375 -14.66 1.22 -31.58
CA ARG A 375 -15.97 0.58 -31.80
C ARG A 375 -15.91 -0.94 -32.01
N LYS A 376 -14.76 -1.49 -32.43
CA LYS A 376 -14.60 -2.93 -32.72
C LYS A 376 -14.22 -3.74 -31.48
N SER A 377 -13.65 -3.08 -30.49
CA SER A 377 -13.09 -3.77 -29.31
C SER A 377 -13.94 -3.65 -28.06
N VAL A 378 -14.88 -2.70 -28.01
CA VAL A 378 -15.47 -2.33 -26.73
C VAL A 378 -16.93 -2.68 -26.59
N VAL A 379 -17.77 -2.35 -27.57
CA VAL A 379 -19.24 -2.59 -27.55
C VAL A 379 -19.80 -2.52 -28.97
#